data_462bc6df8d5c0ce8c9656f47f6e4e5cd
#
_entry.id   462bc6df8d5c0ce8c9656f47f6e4e5cd
#
_cell.length_a   1.000
_cell.length_b   1.000
_cell.length_c   1.000
_cell.angle_alpha   90.00
_cell.angle_beta   90.00
_cell.angle_gamma   90.00
#
_symmetry.space_group_name_H-M   'P 1'
#
loop_
_entity.id
_entity.type
_entity.pdbx_description
1 polymer ?
#
loop_
_entity_poly.entity_id
_entity_poly.type
_entity_poly.pdbx_seq_one_letter_code
_entity_poly.pdbx_strand_id
1 'polypeptide(L)'
;PMLTGDLRNKVDQVWNAFWSGGIANPIEVIEQITYLLFLRALDSDQTREDNKALRLKTQPVRLIPAGVDAQGRPHDNMRWSRFKNMAPAEMFDVLSNQVFPFLRGLQTSGGPAAESAFARHMQGARFTIPTPGLLAKVVDLLDTIPLDDRDTKGDLYEYMLGKIASAGQNGQFRTPRHIIDLMVALTAPTPQDTICDPASGTCGFLVAAGEYLRRTYPDMLRVPAQNAHFHNGMFHGYDFDNTMLRIGSMNMVLHGVEHPAIEYRD
;
A
#
# COMPACT_ATOMS: atom_id res chain seq x y z
N PRO A 1 -5.93 -3.62 17.78
CA PRO A 1 -5.92 -2.40 18.59
C PRO A 1 -6.67 -1.29 17.85
N MET A 2 -7.51 -0.54 18.56
CA MET A 2 -8.13 0.64 17.95
C MET A 2 -7.07 1.73 17.78
N LEU A 3 -7.02 2.38 16.60
CA LEU A 3 -6.20 3.57 16.39
C LEU A 3 -6.41 4.57 17.54
N THR A 4 -5.32 5.14 18.04
CA THR A 4 -5.38 6.22 19.04
C THR A 4 -6.08 7.44 18.44
N GLY A 5 -6.68 8.29 19.29
CA GLY A 5 -7.37 9.51 18.84
C GLY A 5 -6.45 10.43 18.01
N ASP A 6 -5.16 10.51 18.36
CA ASP A 6 -4.18 11.31 17.64
C ASP A 6 -3.95 10.79 16.21
N LEU A 7 -3.79 9.48 16.03
CA LEU A 7 -3.63 8.88 14.70
C LEU A 7 -4.87 9.05 13.83
N ARG A 8 -6.06 8.91 14.42
CA ARG A 8 -7.31 9.19 13.71
C ARG A 8 -7.37 10.63 13.22
N ASN A 9 -7.03 11.58 14.09
CA ASN A 9 -7.02 13.00 13.75
C ASN A 9 -6.04 13.28 12.59
N LYS A 10 -4.86 12.67 12.57
CA LYS A 10 -3.91 12.82 11.46
C LYS A 10 -4.48 12.29 10.15
N VAL A 11 -5.11 11.12 10.16
CA VAL A 11 -5.77 10.57 8.97
C VAL A 11 -6.91 11.46 8.51
N ASP A 12 -7.71 11.98 9.44
CA ASP A 12 -8.80 12.89 9.12
C ASP A 12 -8.28 14.20 8.51
N GLN A 13 -7.13 14.71 8.97
CA GLN A 13 -6.48 15.87 8.36
C GLN A 13 -6.03 15.60 6.91
N VAL A 14 -5.44 14.41 6.63
CA VAL A 14 -5.10 14.01 5.26
C VAL A 14 -6.35 13.96 4.40
N TRP A 15 -7.39 13.32 4.88
CA TRP A 15 -8.67 13.22 4.18
C TRP A 15 -9.27 14.59 3.86
N ASN A 16 -9.33 15.45 4.87
CA ASN A 16 -9.87 16.80 4.74
C ASN A 16 -9.02 17.67 3.80
N ALA A 17 -7.71 17.47 3.74
CA ALA A 17 -6.84 18.16 2.80
C ALA A 17 -7.21 17.83 1.35
N PHE A 18 -7.45 16.57 1.02
CA PHE A 18 -7.91 16.16 -0.30
C PHE A 18 -9.27 16.76 -0.64
N TRP A 19 -10.22 16.66 0.30
CA TRP A 19 -11.57 17.17 0.12
C TRP A 19 -11.57 18.68 -0.14
N SER A 20 -10.85 19.43 0.69
CA SER A 20 -10.69 20.89 0.53
C SER A 20 -9.89 21.27 -0.71
N GLY A 21 -9.05 20.37 -1.21
CA GLY A 21 -8.22 20.55 -2.41
C GLY A 21 -8.93 20.18 -3.73
N GLY A 22 -10.21 19.82 -3.67
CA GLY A 22 -11.04 19.58 -4.87
C GLY A 22 -11.16 18.13 -5.30
N ILE A 23 -10.63 17.14 -4.53
CA ILE A 23 -10.85 15.73 -4.79
C ILE A 23 -11.93 15.21 -3.86
N ALA A 24 -13.14 15.05 -4.40
CA ALA A 24 -14.32 14.66 -3.64
C ALA A 24 -14.67 13.16 -3.75
N ASN A 25 -14.04 12.42 -4.67
CA ASN A 25 -14.26 10.99 -4.81
C ASN A 25 -13.43 10.21 -3.78
N PRO A 26 -14.06 9.53 -2.81
CA PRO A 26 -13.35 8.79 -1.77
C PRO A 26 -12.40 7.72 -2.31
N ILE A 27 -12.76 7.03 -3.39
CA ILE A 27 -11.93 5.99 -4.01
C ILE A 27 -10.67 6.63 -4.60
N GLU A 28 -10.80 7.77 -5.26
CA GLU A 28 -9.67 8.51 -5.81
C GLU A 28 -8.72 9.01 -4.70
N VAL A 29 -9.27 9.52 -3.60
CA VAL A 29 -8.47 9.91 -2.41
C VAL A 29 -7.66 8.73 -1.89
N ILE A 30 -8.29 7.58 -1.66
CA ILE A 30 -7.61 6.37 -1.18
C ILE A 30 -6.56 5.91 -2.18
N GLU A 31 -6.84 5.95 -3.47
CA GLU A 31 -5.89 5.56 -4.50
C GLU A 31 -4.63 6.44 -4.48
N GLN A 32 -4.79 7.77 -4.39
CA GLN A 32 -3.65 8.70 -4.28
C GLN A 32 -2.85 8.47 -3.00
N ILE A 33 -3.51 8.30 -1.86
CA ILE A 33 -2.86 7.96 -0.59
C ILE A 33 -2.11 6.63 -0.72
N THR A 34 -2.68 5.63 -1.37
CA THR A 34 -2.07 4.32 -1.60
C THR A 34 -0.75 4.44 -2.34
N TYR A 35 -0.69 5.24 -3.40
CA TYR A 35 0.57 5.51 -4.11
C TYR A 35 1.62 6.16 -3.22
N LEU A 36 1.23 7.16 -2.44
CA LEU A 36 2.15 7.86 -1.54
C LEU A 36 2.67 6.95 -0.42
N LEU A 37 1.81 6.11 0.16
CA LEU A 37 2.21 5.11 1.15
C LEU A 37 3.15 4.06 0.57
N PHE A 38 2.90 3.61 -0.67
CA PHE A 38 3.80 2.70 -1.37
C PHE A 38 5.18 3.32 -1.59
N LEU A 39 5.24 4.56 -2.05
CA LEU A 39 6.52 5.28 -2.25
C LEU A 39 7.30 5.41 -0.94
N ARG A 40 6.61 5.70 0.15
CA ARG A 40 7.23 5.79 1.47
C ARG A 40 7.77 4.44 1.94
N ALA A 41 7.00 3.36 1.73
CA ALA A 41 7.44 2.00 2.03
C ALA A 41 8.64 1.59 1.17
N LEU A 42 8.59 1.88 -0.13
CA LEU A 42 9.67 1.58 -1.08
C LEU A 42 10.98 2.28 -0.70
N ASP A 43 10.93 3.54 -0.27
CA ASP A 43 12.12 4.27 0.20
C ASP A 43 12.63 3.73 1.54
N SER A 44 11.77 3.33 2.44
CA SER A 44 12.15 2.67 3.69
C SER A 44 12.87 1.35 3.42
N ASP A 45 12.37 0.55 2.47
CA ASP A 45 12.97 -0.71 2.06
C ASP A 45 14.32 -0.48 1.35
N GLN A 46 14.41 0.51 0.47
CA GLN A 46 15.68 0.90 -0.15
C GLN A 46 16.71 1.32 0.91
N THR A 47 16.31 2.10 1.89
CA THR A 47 17.18 2.52 3.00
C THR A 47 17.69 1.32 3.81
N ARG A 48 16.86 0.32 4.03
CA ARG A 48 17.25 -0.94 4.69
C ARG A 48 18.30 -1.70 3.89
N GLU A 49 18.11 -1.82 2.57
CA GLU A 49 19.07 -2.47 1.68
C GLU A 49 20.39 -1.68 1.58
N ASP A 50 20.35 -0.35 1.51
CA ASP A 50 21.53 0.51 1.55
C ASP A 50 22.33 0.31 2.84
N ASN A 51 21.68 0.28 4.00
CA ASN A 51 22.30 0.06 5.30
C ASN A 51 22.88 -1.37 5.46
N LYS A 52 22.19 -2.37 4.92
CA LYS A 52 22.66 -3.76 4.90
C LYS A 52 23.92 -3.89 4.04
N ALA A 53 23.92 -3.29 2.86
CA ALA A 53 25.05 -3.29 1.94
C ALA A 53 26.29 -2.61 2.56
N LEU A 54 26.10 -1.49 3.25
CA LEU A 54 27.16 -0.81 4.00
C LEU A 54 27.79 -1.73 5.06
N ARG A 55 26.98 -2.43 5.86
CA ARG A 55 27.48 -3.35 6.88
C ARG A 55 28.22 -4.56 6.31
N LEU A 56 27.70 -5.11 5.20
CA LEU A 56 28.25 -6.30 4.57
C LEU A 56 29.34 -5.97 3.54
N LYS A 57 29.61 -4.69 3.27
CA LYS A 57 30.54 -4.20 2.23
C LYS A 57 30.23 -4.77 0.85
N THR A 58 28.94 -4.84 0.51
CA THR A 58 28.43 -5.32 -0.77
C THR A 58 27.73 -4.19 -1.54
N GLN A 59 27.35 -4.44 -2.77
CA GLN A 59 26.49 -3.52 -3.52
C GLN A 59 25.03 -3.65 -2.99
N PRO A 60 24.31 -2.51 -2.79
CA PRO A 60 22.92 -2.57 -2.37
C PRO A 60 22.01 -3.11 -3.48
N VAL A 61 21.02 -3.88 -3.07
CA VAL A 61 19.89 -4.21 -3.95
C VAL A 61 19.13 -2.92 -4.25
N ARG A 62 18.89 -2.65 -5.53
CA ARG A 62 18.22 -1.43 -5.98
C ARG A 62 16.75 -1.68 -6.24
N LEU A 63 15.90 -1.10 -5.40
CA LEU A 63 14.46 -1.02 -5.60
C LEU A 63 14.10 0.21 -6.45
N ILE A 64 14.81 1.30 -6.23
CA ILE A 64 14.77 2.51 -7.05
C ILE A 64 16.06 2.53 -7.88
N PRO A 65 15.98 2.67 -9.20
CA PRO A 65 17.16 2.66 -10.08
C PRO A 65 18.22 3.66 -9.66
N ALA A 66 19.49 3.32 -9.87
CA ALA A 66 20.59 4.27 -9.72
C ALA A 66 20.75 5.12 -10.98
N GLY A 67 21.49 6.23 -10.86
CA GLY A 67 21.81 7.10 -11.99
C GLY A 67 20.74 8.15 -12.29
N VAL A 68 20.59 8.46 -13.58
CA VAL A 68 19.70 9.52 -14.07
C VAL A 68 18.74 9.00 -15.13
N ASP A 69 17.62 9.69 -15.30
CA ASP A 69 16.67 9.42 -16.36
C ASP A 69 17.14 9.97 -17.73
N ALA A 70 16.35 9.78 -18.78
CA ALA A 70 16.66 10.26 -20.13
C ALA A 70 16.80 11.79 -20.24
N GLN A 71 16.29 12.54 -19.26
CA GLN A 71 16.39 13.99 -19.15
C GLN A 71 17.54 14.44 -18.23
N GLY A 72 18.36 13.51 -17.72
CA GLY A 72 19.46 13.79 -16.82
C GLY A 72 19.08 14.06 -15.37
N ARG A 73 17.83 13.78 -14.98
CA ARG A 73 17.35 13.98 -13.60
C ARG A 73 17.69 12.77 -12.74
N PRO A 74 18.27 12.95 -11.54
CA PRO A 74 18.59 11.82 -10.66
C PRO A 74 17.38 10.97 -10.30
N HIS A 75 17.48 9.66 -10.41
CA HIS A 75 16.45 8.74 -9.96
C HIS A 75 16.25 8.79 -8.43
N ASP A 76 17.28 9.17 -7.69
CA ASP A 76 17.20 9.41 -6.24
C ASP A 76 16.16 10.47 -5.85
N ASN A 77 15.79 11.38 -6.76
CA ASN A 77 14.71 12.33 -6.53
C ASN A 77 13.35 11.65 -6.29
N MET A 78 13.17 10.43 -6.78
CA MET A 78 11.94 9.64 -6.57
C MET A 78 11.80 9.06 -5.14
N ARG A 79 12.85 9.15 -4.33
CA ARG A 79 12.83 8.68 -2.94
C ARG A 79 11.99 9.62 -2.07
N TRP A 80 11.13 9.04 -1.23
CA TRP A 80 10.33 9.79 -0.26
C TRP A 80 11.18 10.75 0.58
N SER A 81 12.31 10.28 1.10
CA SER A 81 13.26 11.05 1.90
C SER A 81 13.87 12.24 1.18
N ARG A 82 13.82 12.25 -0.15
CA ARG A 82 14.30 13.34 -1.00
C ARG A 82 13.20 14.32 -1.35
N PHE A 83 12.16 13.85 -2.04
CA PHE A 83 11.14 14.77 -2.56
C PHE A 83 10.31 15.43 -1.46
N LYS A 84 10.11 14.81 -0.29
CA LYS A 84 9.38 15.43 0.80
C LYS A 84 9.95 16.77 1.28
N ASN A 85 11.24 17.02 1.02
CA ASN A 85 11.94 18.26 1.40
C ASN A 85 12.05 19.27 0.25
N MET A 86 11.51 18.97 -0.94
CA MET A 86 11.55 19.86 -2.10
C MET A 86 10.48 20.95 -1.99
N ALA A 87 10.69 22.05 -2.71
CA ALA A 87 9.64 23.05 -2.88
C ALA A 87 8.39 22.43 -3.55
N PRO A 88 7.17 22.89 -3.24
CA PRO A 88 5.94 22.27 -3.75
C PRO A 88 5.90 22.08 -5.27
N ALA A 89 6.37 23.05 -6.04
CA ALA A 89 6.39 22.95 -7.51
C ALA A 89 7.39 21.89 -8.00
N GLU A 90 8.56 21.79 -7.38
CA GLU A 90 9.57 20.80 -7.70
C GLU A 90 9.09 19.38 -7.33
N MET A 91 8.53 19.21 -6.13
CA MET A 91 7.92 17.96 -5.69
C MET A 91 6.85 17.49 -6.67
N PHE A 92 5.99 18.40 -7.12
CA PHE A 92 4.93 18.10 -8.08
C PHE A 92 5.48 17.65 -9.43
N ASP A 93 6.53 18.32 -9.93
CA ASP A 93 7.21 17.92 -11.16
C ASP A 93 7.84 16.52 -11.04
N VAL A 94 8.54 16.25 -9.95
CA VAL A 94 9.15 14.93 -9.67
C VAL A 94 8.09 13.83 -9.66
N LEU A 95 6.96 14.03 -8.97
CA LEU A 95 5.91 13.02 -8.93
C LEU A 95 5.29 12.84 -10.32
N SER A 96 4.94 13.91 -11.02
CA SER A 96 4.28 13.85 -12.31
C SER A 96 5.15 13.23 -13.41
N ASN A 97 6.44 13.62 -13.46
CA ASN A 97 7.32 13.37 -14.59
C ASN A 97 8.43 12.35 -14.35
N GLN A 98 8.65 11.92 -13.09
CA GLN A 98 9.58 10.83 -12.76
C GLN A 98 8.89 9.67 -12.05
N VAL A 99 8.22 9.94 -10.92
CA VAL A 99 7.65 8.88 -10.07
C VAL A 99 6.55 8.11 -10.77
N PHE A 100 5.53 8.77 -11.30
CA PHE A 100 4.40 8.06 -11.93
C PHE A 100 4.78 7.36 -13.23
N PRO A 101 5.64 7.89 -14.12
CA PRO A 101 6.22 7.11 -15.21
C PRO A 101 6.99 5.87 -14.72
N PHE A 102 7.79 5.99 -13.66
CA PHE A 102 8.48 4.86 -13.04
C PHE A 102 7.49 3.82 -12.51
N LEU A 103 6.46 4.23 -11.76
CA LEU A 103 5.44 3.31 -11.24
C LEU A 103 4.74 2.53 -12.37
N ARG A 104 4.33 3.19 -13.44
CA ARG A 104 3.70 2.54 -14.61
C ARG A 104 4.61 1.55 -15.31
N GLY A 105 5.91 1.80 -15.31
CA GLY A 105 6.92 0.92 -15.88
C GLY A 105 7.45 -0.16 -14.91
N LEU A 106 7.01 -0.17 -13.67
CA LEU A 106 7.61 -0.96 -12.59
C LEU A 106 7.61 -2.46 -12.90
N GLN A 107 6.49 -2.99 -13.41
CA GLN A 107 6.37 -4.40 -13.77
C GLN A 107 7.30 -4.82 -14.90
N THR A 108 7.57 -3.91 -15.86
CA THR A 108 8.38 -4.20 -17.05
C THR A 108 9.85 -3.89 -16.86
N SER A 109 10.22 -3.16 -15.81
CA SER A 109 11.59 -2.72 -15.56
C SER A 109 12.54 -3.85 -15.13
N GLY A 110 11.98 -4.97 -14.66
CA GLY A 110 12.74 -6.04 -14.02
C GLY A 110 13.35 -5.61 -12.68
N GLY A 111 13.69 -6.58 -11.85
CA GLY A 111 14.30 -6.31 -10.56
C GLY A 111 13.34 -6.46 -9.37
N PRO A 112 13.85 -6.33 -8.15
CA PRO A 112 13.13 -6.71 -6.92
C PRO A 112 11.82 -5.94 -6.70
N ALA A 113 11.75 -4.68 -7.11
CA ALA A 113 10.53 -3.88 -6.96
C ALA A 113 9.40 -4.35 -7.89
N ALA A 114 9.73 -4.93 -9.06
CA ALA A 114 8.77 -5.46 -10.01
C ALA A 114 8.07 -6.74 -9.51
N GLU A 115 8.69 -7.45 -8.57
CA GLU A 115 8.16 -8.69 -8.00
C GLU A 115 7.07 -8.43 -6.95
N SER A 116 6.93 -7.21 -6.47
CA SER A 116 5.90 -6.89 -5.47
C SER A 116 4.49 -7.10 -6.04
N ALA A 117 3.58 -7.62 -5.21
CA ALA A 117 2.18 -7.79 -5.60
C ALA A 117 1.54 -6.48 -6.07
N PHE A 118 1.94 -5.36 -5.47
CA PHE A 118 1.46 -4.04 -5.80
C PHE A 118 1.93 -3.56 -7.19
N ALA A 119 3.17 -3.90 -7.58
CA ALA A 119 3.73 -3.51 -8.88
C ALA A 119 2.90 -4.02 -10.07
N ARG A 120 2.27 -5.20 -9.93
CA ARG A 120 1.43 -5.81 -10.97
C ARG A 120 0.28 -4.91 -11.43
N HIS A 121 -0.22 -4.05 -10.54
CA HIS A 121 -1.40 -3.22 -10.79
C HIS A 121 -1.05 -1.75 -11.06
N MET A 122 0.25 -1.41 -11.19
CA MET A 122 0.70 -0.03 -11.35
C MET A 122 0.66 0.50 -12.78
N GLN A 123 0.46 -0.37 -13.78
CA GLN A 123 0.44 0.05 -15.19
C GLN A 123 -0.57 1.17 -15.49
N GLY A 124 -1.73 1.16 -14.82
CA GLY A 124 -2.78 2.17 -14.95
C GLY A 124 -2.69 3.30 -13.90
N ALA A 125 -1.59 3.44 -13.18
CA ALA A 125 -1.46 4.44 -12.13
C ALA A 125 -1.56 5.86 -12.69
N ARG A 126 -2.42 6.69 -12.07
CA ARG A 126 -2.63 8.09 -12.46
C ARG A 126 -2.35 9.01 -11.28
N PHE A 127 -1.58 10.05 -11.54
CA PHE A 127 -1.42 11.14 -10.59
C PHE A 127 -2.51 12.17 -10.81
N THR A 128 -3.42 12.33 -9.84
CA THR A 128 -4.59 13.19 -9.97
C THR A 128 -4.65 14.32 -8.95
N ILE A 129 -3.65 14.44 -8.07
CA ILE A 129 -3.54 15.58 -7.15
C ILE A 129 -3.37 16.85 -7.99
N PRO A 130 -4.31 17.83 -7.89
CA PRO A 130 -4.39 18.88 -8.89
C PRO A 130 -3.38 20.01 -8.71
N THR A 131 -2.83 20.21 -7.50
CA THR A 131 -1.98 21.36 -7.19
C THR A 131 -0.74 20.97 -6.41
N PRO A 132 0.39 21.68 -6.63
CA PRO A 132 1.60 21.50 -5.83
C PRO A 132 1.38 21.74 -4.32
N GLY A 133 0.56 22.72 -3.96
CA GLY A 133 0.26 23.03 -2.55
C GLY A 133 -0.49 21.92 -1.84
N LEU A 134 -1.46 21.28 -2.51
CA LEU A 134 -2.17 20.12 -1.95
C LEU A 134 -1.21 18.94 -1.77
N LEU A 135 -0.40 18.65 -2.79
CA LEU A 135 0.58 17.56 -2.72
C LEU A 135 1.54 17.75 -1.53
N ALA A 136 2.15 18.92 -1.40
CA ALA A 136 3.07 19.22 -0.31
C ALA A 136 2.40 19.05 1.06
N LYS A 137 1.17 19.56 1.23
CA LYS A 137 0.40 19.40 2.46
C LYS A 137 0.11 17.95 2.80
N VAL A 138 -0.28 17.14 1.81
CA VAL A 138 -0.58 15.72 2.00
C VAL A 138 0.69 14.94 2.34
N VAL A 139 1.80 15.20 1.66
CA VAL A 139 3.11 14.57 1.95
C VAL A 139 3.57 14.91 3.36
N ASP A 140 3.49 16.18 3.78
CA ASP A 140 3.85 16.60 5.13
C ASP A 140 3.00 15.89 6.20
N LEU A 141 1.69 15.82 6.00
CA LEU A 141 0.79 15.12 6.92
C LEU A 141 1.09 13.63 7.00
N LEU A 142 1.28 12.97 5.85
CA LEU A 142 1.62 11.54 5.80
C LEU A 142 2.97 11.26 6.44
N ASP A 143 3.96 12.16 6.31
CA ASP A 143 5.29 11.99 6.91
C ASP A 143 5.25 11.98 8.44
N THR A 144 4.27 12.67 9.06
CA THR A 144 4.10 12.69 10.53
C THR A 144 3.46 11.42 11.10
N ILE A 145 2.92 10.55 10.24
CA ILE A 145 2.27 9.31 10.70
C ILE A 145 3.35 8.24 10.92
N PRO A 146 3.44 7.63 12.12
CA PRO A 146 4.37 6.53 12.35
C PRO A 146 3.91 5.31 11.55
N LEU A 147 4.76 4.84 10.64
CA LEU A 147 4.52 3.65 9.82
C LEU A 147 5.57 2.56 10.07
N ASP A 148 6.20 2.56 11.23
CA ASP A 148 7.26 1.59 11.55
C ASP A 148 6.69 0.25 12.01
N ASP A 149 5.50 0.29 12.61
CA ASP A 149 4.79 -0.88 13.09
C ASP A 149 3.71 -1.34 12.10
N ARG A 150 3.68 -2.67 11.85
CA ARG A 150 2.73 -3.30 10.93
C ARG A 150 1.28 -3.10 11.35
N ASP A 151 1.00 -3.31 12.63
CA ASP A 151 -0.38 -3.27 13.11
C ASP A 151 -0.93 -1.84 12.98
N THR A 152 -0.11 -0.84 13.28
CA THR A 152 -0.45 0.57 13.07
C THR A 152 -0.70 0.90 11.58
N LYS A 153 0.13 0.38 10.66
CA LYS A 153 -0.08 0.57 9.21
C LYS A 153 -1.41 -0.01 8.74
N GLY A 154 -1.68 -1.25 9.14
CA GLY A 154 -2.91 -1.96 8.77
C GLY A 154 -4.15 -1.26 9.32
N ASP A 155 -4.18 -0.98 10.61
CA ASP A 155 -5.29 -0.30 11.28
C ASP A 155 -5.59 1.08 10.68
N LEU A 156 -4.53 1.83 10.33
CA LEU A 156 -4.65 3.14 9.69
C LEU A 156 -5.28 3.02 8.30
N TYR A 157 -4.81 2.07 7.50
CA TYR A 157 -5.34 1.86 6.17
C TYR A 157 -6.79 1.37 6.20
N GLU A 158 -7.13 0.46 7.11
CA GLU A 158 -8.51 0.02 7.33
C GLU A 158 -9.42 1.18 7.78
N TYR A 159 -8.93 2.09 8.61
CA TYR A 159 -9.68 3.29 8.99
C TYR A 159 -9.97 4.18 7.78
N MET A 160 -8.97 4.39 6.91
CA MET A 160 -9.16 5.14 5.65
C MET A 160 -10.19 4.44 4.74
N LEU A 161 -10.08 3.12 4.58
CA LEU A 161 -11.02 2.34 3.77
C LEU A 161 -12.45 2.41 4.32
N GLY A 162 -12.61 2.51 5.65
CA GLY A 162 -13.90 2.73 6.30
C GLY A 162 -14.61 4.01 5.85
N LYS A 163 -13.86 5.03 5.43
CA LYS A 163 -14.43 6.28 4.91
C LYS A 163 -15.11 6.12 3.54
N ILE A 164 -14.70 5.14 2.73
CA ILE A 164 -15.40 4.80 1.47
C ILE A 164 -16.83 4.36 1.77
N ALA A 165 -17.00 3.50 2.78
CA ALA A 165 -18.30 3.00 3.18
C ALA A 165 -19.24 4.11 3.69
N SER A 166 -18.67 5.10 4.38
CA SER A 166 -19.44 6.23 4.94
C SER A 166 -19.89 7.24 3.88
N ALA A 167 -19.17 7.33 2.77
CA ALA A 167 -19.44 8.33 1.74
C ALA A 167 -20.62 7.98 0.79
N GLY A 168 -21.18 6.79 0.88
CA GLY A 168 -22.53 6.43 0.41
C GLY A 168 -22.86 6.55 -1.09
N GLN A 169 -21.97 7.02 -1.94
CA GLN A 169 -22.35 7.43 -3.30
C GLN A 169 -21.76 6.62 -4.47
N ASN A 170 -20.82 5.71 -4.25
CA ASN A 170 -20.14 5.04 -5.36
C ASN A 170 -20.24 3.51 -5.40
N GLY A 171 -21.31 2.93 -4.83
CA GLY A 171 -21.65 1.52 -5.08
C GLY A 171 -20.67 0.47 -4.52
N GLN A 172 -19.63 0.87 -3.85
CA GLN A 172 -18.67 -0.03 -3.22
C GLN A 172 -19.13 -0.36 -1.81
N PHE A 173 -19.92 -1.42 -1.70
CA PHE A 173 -20.35 -1.94 -0.41
C PHE A 173 -19.23 -2.74 0.23
N ARG A 174 -18.70 -2.24 1.33
CA ARG A 174 -17.80 -3.04 2.18
C ARG A 174 -18.62 -3.80 3.22
N THR A 175 -18.38 -5.09 3.32
CA THR A 175 -18.97 -5.89 4.39
C THR A 175 -18.47 -5.36 5.74
N PRO A 176 -19.37 -5.10 6.72
CA PRO A 176 -18.98 -4.62 8.03
C PRO A 176 -17.97 -5.55 8.72
N ARG A 177 -16.96 -4.99 9.38
CA ARG A 177 -15.86 -5.75 9.96
C ARG A 177 -16.32 -6.87 10.89
N HIS A 178 -17.29 -6.62 11.75
CA HIS A 178 -17.81 -7.65 12.69
C HIS A 178 -18.46 -8.84 11.97
N ILE A 179 -19.04 -8.63 10.78
CA ILE A 179 -19.59 -9.72 9.96
C ILE A 179 -18.43 -10.51 9.32
N ILE A 180 -17.42 -9.83 8.80
CA ILE A 180 -16.21 -10.47 8.27
C ILE A 180 -15.57 -11.34 9.35
N ASP A 181 -15.34 -10.79 10.54
CA ASP A 181 -14.71 -11.49 11.65
C ASP A 181 -15.51 -12.73 12.08
N LEU A 182 -16.86 -12.63 12.10
CA LEU A 182 -17.75 -13.77 12.36
C LEU A 182 -17.59 -14.85 11.28
N MET A 183 -17.61 -14.48 10.01
CA MET A 183 -17.47 -15.43 8.90
C MET A 183 -16.13 -16.14 8.91
N VAL A 184 -15.04 -15.41 9.16
CA VAL A 184 -13.70 -15.97 9.30
C VAL A 184 -13.61 -16.91 10.50
N ALA A 185 -14.21 -16.55 11.64
CA ALA A 185 -14.22 -17.40 12.82
C ALA A 185 -15.00 -18.72 12.59
N LEU A 186 -16.10 -18.66 11.84
CA LEU A 186 -16.89 -19.83 11.47
C LEU A 186 -16.18 -20.75 10.45
N THR A 187 -15.43 -20.16 9.52
CA THR A 187 -14.61 -20.92 8.55
C THR A 187 -13.40 -21.54 9.21
N ALA A 188 -12.86 -20.90 10.26
CA ALA A 188 -11.72 -21.34 11.06
C ALA A 188 -10.51 -21.80 10.22
N PRO A 189 -9.95 -20.93 9.35
CA PRO A 189 -8.84 -21.31 8.49
C PRO A 189 -7.60 -21.75 9.29
N THR A 190 -6.84 -22.65 8.69
CA THR A 190 -5.61 -23.21 9.27
C THR A 190 -4.37 -22.77 8.47
N PRO A 191 -3.15 -22.91 9.01
CA PRO A 191 -1.92 -22.54 8.31
C PRO A 191 -1.63 -23.34 7.02
N GLN A 192 -2.36 -24.41 6.76
CA GLN A 192 -2.22 -25.25 5.56
C GLN A 192 -3.23 -24.91 4.47
N ASP A 193 -4.26 -24.12 4.79
CA ASP A 193 -5.32 -23.81 3.84
C ASP A 193 -4.87 -22.80 2.78
N THR A 194 -5.53 -22.86 1.64
CA THR A 194 -5.53 -21.80 0.63
C THR A 194 -6.86 -21.09 0.69
N ILE A 195 -6.83 -19.77 0.78
CA ILE A 195 -8.00 -18.92 0.99
C ILE A 195 -8.25 -18.11 -0.28
N CYS A 196 -9.46 -18.22 -0.82
CA CYS A 196 -9.86 -17.50 -2.03
C CYS A 196 -11.08 -16.62 -1.76
N ASP A 197 -10.98 -15.35 -2.15
CA ASP A 197 -12.10 -14.43 -2.22
C ASP A 197 -12.34 -14.06 -3.70
N PRO A 198 -13.42 -14.58 -4.32
CA PRO A 198 -13.69 -14.36 -5.74
C PRO A 198 -14.23 -12.95 -6.07
N ALA A 199 -14.52 -12.13 -5.07
CA ALA A 199 -15.00 -10.75 -5.21
C ALA A 199 -14.32 -9.87 -4.16
N SER A 200 -12.96 -9.83 -4.23
CA SER A 200 -12.12 -9.42 -3.11
C SER A 200 -12.22 -7.93 -2.75
N GLY A 201 -12.61 -7.07 -3.71
CA GLY A 201 -12.69 -5.63 -3.46
C GLY A 201 -11.42 -5.09 -2.81
N THR A 202 -11.55 -4.54 -1.61
CA THR A 202 -10.41 -4.07 -0.80
C THR A 202 -9.68 -5.16 -0.01
N CYS A 203 -9.95 -6.43 -0.28
CA CYS A 203 -9.38 -7.62 0.41
C CYS A 203 -9.72 -7.72 1.91
N GLY A 204 -10.84 -7.16 2.35
CA GLY A 204 -11.23 -7.16 3.77
C GLY A 204 -11.33 -8.56 4.39
N PHE A 205 -11.89 -9.54 3.67
CA PHE A 205 -11.97 -10.94 4.12
C PHE A 205 -10.59 -11.59 4.23
N LEU A 206 -9.73 -11.38 3.23
CA LEU A 206 -8.38 -11.95 3.21
C LEU A 206 -7.50 -11.37 4.32
N VAL A 207 -7.60 -10.06 4.57
CA VAL A 207 -6.93 -9.38 5.69
C VAL A 207 -7.39 -9.99 7.03
N ALA A 208 -8.70 -10.11 7.23
CA ALA A 208 -9.25 -10.67 8.46
C ALA A 208 -8.83 -12.14 8.67
N ALA A 209 -8.77 -12.92 7.60
CA ALA A 209 -8.27 -14.30 7.66
C ALA A 209 -6.79 -14.34 8.08
N GLY A 210 -5.95 -13.46 7.53
CA GLY A 210 -4.55 -13.34 7.91
C GLY A 210 -4.36 -12.95 9.38
N GLU A 211 -5.15 -12.02 9.89
CA GLU A 211 -5.13 -11.62 11.30
C GLU A 211 -5.64 -12.74 12.22
N TYR A 212 -6.71 -13.44 11.81
CA TYR A 212 -7.21 -14.61 12.55
C TYR A 212 -6.13 -15.68 12.68
N LEU A 213 -5.46 -16.03 11.59
CA LEU A 213 -4.38 -17.02 11.58
C LEU A 213 -3.24 -16.65 12.52
N ARG A 214 -2.77 -15.41 12.48
CA ARG A 214 -1.69 -14.94 13.37
C ARG A 214 -2.09 -14.97 14.83
N ARG A 215 -3.32 -14.64 15.16
CA ARG A 215 -3.84 -14.67 16.53
C ARG A 215 -4.02 -16.11 17.04
N THR A 216 -4.52 -16.98 16.16
CA THR A 216 -4.85 -18.37 16.53
C THR A 216 -3.63 -19.28 16.52
N TYR A 217 -2.69 -19.01 15.59
CA TYR A 217 -1.47 -19.79 15.38
C TYR A 217 -0.22 -18.91 15.48
N PRO A 218 0.12 -18.38 16.67
CA PRO A 218 1.16 -17.35 16.83
C PRO A 218 2.57 -17.81 16.38
N ASP A 219 2.82 -19.11 16.38
CA ASP A 219 4.10 -19.69 15.99
C ASP A 219 4.21 -20.04 14.50
N MET A 220 3.13 -19.93 13.71
CA MET A 220 3.12 -20.38 12.32
C MET A 220 4.21 -19.70 11.47
N LEU A 221 4.48 -18.40 11.69
CA LEU A 221 5.51 -17.67 10.94
C LEU A 221 6.95 -18.03 11.34
N ARG A 222 7.13 -18.79 12.42
CA ARG A 222 8.43 -19.35 12.81
C ARG A 222 8.72 -20.67 12.09
N VAL A 223 7.70 -21.33 11.54
CA VAL A 223 7.83 -22.55 10.77
C VAL A 223 8.10 -22.18 9.30
N PRO A 224 9.29 -22.48 8.73
CA PRO A 224 9.66 -21.97 7.40
C PRO A 224 8.65 -22.27 6.29
N ALA A 225 8.09 -23.49 6.25
CA ALA A 225 7.10 -23.87 5.25
C ALA A 225 5.78 -23.10 5.38
N GLN A 226 5.29 -22.89 6.62
CA GLN A 226 4.06 -22.14 6.88
C GLN A 226 4.27 -20.65 6.62
N ASN A 227 5.44 -20.10 6.98
CA ASN A 227 5.82 -18.74 6.66
C ASN A 227 5.84 -18.52 5.15
N ALA A 228 6.51 -19.38 4.39
CA ALA A 228 6.55 -19.30 2.94
C ALA A 228 5.15 -19.39 2.33
N HIS A 229 4.30 -20.30 2.81
CA HIS A 229 2.94 -20.44 2.33
C HIS A 229 2.09 -19.21 2.64
N PHE A 230 2.16 -18.69 3.86
CA PHE A 230 1.43 -17.48 4.27
C PHE A 230 1.74 -16.28 3.39
N HIS A 231 3.00 -16.08 3.03
CA HIS A 231 3.42 -14.92 2.23
C HIS A 231 3.21 -15.08 0.72
N ASN A 232 3.23 -16.32 0.18
CA ASN A 232 3.31 -16.51 -1.27
C ASN A 232 2.20 -17.36 -1.89
N GLY A 233 1.48 -18.18 -1.12
CA GLY A 233 0.57 -19.17 -1.71
C GLY A 233 -0.80 -19.28 -1.06
N MET A 234 -1.00 -18.62 0.07
CA MET A 234 -2.21 -18.79 0.86
C MET A 234 -3.37 -17.93 0.37
N PHE A 235 -3.13 -16.67 0.00
CA PHE A 235 -4.19 -15.69 -0.23
C PHE A 235 -4.37 -15.40 -1.71
N HIS A 236 -5.58 -15.66 -2.21
CA HIS A 236 -6.03 -15.41 -3.58
C HIS A 236 -7.25 -14.50 -3.56
N GLY A 237 -7.20 -13.40 -4.30
CA GLY A 237 -8.31 -12.48 -4.47
C GLY A 237 -8.54 -12.16 -5.93
N TYR A 238 -9.81 -12.06 -6.33
CA TYR A 238 -10.17 -11.70 -7.68
C TYR A 238 -11.10 -10.48 -7.68
N ASP A 239 -10.90 -9.57 -8.62
CA ASP A 239 -11.77 -8.44 -8.87
C ASP A 239 -11.63 -8.00 -10.33
N PHE A 240 -12.66 -7.35 -10.89
CA PHE A 240 -12.62 -6.78 -12.23
C PHE A 240 -12.21 -5.29 -12.26
N ASP A 241 -12.20 -4.63 -11.10
CA ASP A 241 -11.83 -3.22 -10.98
C ASP A 241 -10.35 -3.08 -10.62
N ASN A 242 -9.56 -2.54 -11.56
CA ASN A 242 -8.13 -2.32 -11.36
C ASN A 242 -7.80 -1.40 -10.16
N THR A 243 -8.68 -0.47 -9.81
CA THR A 243 -8.48 0.38 -8.63
C THR A 243 -8.65 -0.45 -7.35
N MET A 244 -9.64 -1.34 -7.30
CA MET A 244 -9.81 -2.27 -6.19
C MET A 244 -8.62 -3.23 -6.07
N LEU A 245 -8.10 -3.74 -7.18
CA LEU A 245 -6.89 -4.58 -7.18
C LEU A 245 -5.67 -3.86 -6.58
N ARG A 246 -5.46 -2.58 -6.91
CA ARG A 246 -4.40 -1.76 -6.31
C ARG A 246 -4.61 -1.56 -4.81
N ILE A 247 -5.80 -1.14 -4.43
CA ILE A 247 -6.16 -0.89 -3.02
C ILE A 247 -6.07 -2.18 -2.21
N GLY A 248 -6.64 -3.27 -2.71
CA GLY A 248 -6.64 -4.57 -2.04
C GLY A 248 -5.26 -5.17 -1.88
N SER A 249 -4.43 -5.12 -2.93
CA SER A 249 -3.04 -5.56 -2.86
C SER A 249 -2.25 -4.79 -1.80
N MET A 250 -2.42 -3.46 -1.76
CA MET A 250 -1.76 -2.64 -0.74
C MET A 250 -2.28 -2.94 0.66
N ASN A 251 -3.59 -3.18 0.80
CA ASN A 251 -4.17 -3.57 2.08
C ASN A 251 -3.54 -4.87 2.61
N MET A 252 -3.39 -5.88 1.77
CA MET A 252 -2.72 -7.13 2.13
C MET A 252 -1.25 -6.92 2.52
N VAL A 253 -0.51 -6.13 1.74
CA VAL A 253 0.91 -5.82 2.03
C VAL A 253 1.06 -5.06 3.35
N LEU A 254 0.23 -4.07 3.61
CA LEU A 254 0.25 -3.31 4.87
C LEU A 254 -0.10 -4.18 6.08
N HIS A 255 -0.91 -5.22 5.88
CA HIS A 255 -1.19 -6.24 6.90
C HIS A 255 -0.16 -7.38 6.92
N GLY A 256 0.96 -7.22 6.20
CA GLY A 256 2.13 -8.08 6.27
C GLY A 256 2.01 -9.41 5.51
N VAL A 257 1.27 -9.43 4.42
CA VAL A 257 1.33 -10.49 3.40
C VAL A 257 2.17 -9.95 2.24
N GLU A 258 3.32 -10.54 1.97
CA GLU A 258 4.30 -9.94 1.04
C GLU A 258 3.89 -10.09 -0.43
N HIS A 259 3.38 -11.26 -0.81
CA HIS A 259 3.08 -11.60 -2.21
C HIS A 259 1.67 -12.22 -2.38
N PRO A 260 0.59 -11.51 -1.98
CA PRO A 260 -0.77 -12.02 -2.17
C PRO A 260 -1.08 -12.13 -3.66
N ALA A 261 -1.78 -13.18 -4.07
CA ALA A 261 -2.25 -13.36 -5.44
C ALA A 261 -3.57 -12.62 -5.65
N ILE A 262 -3.50 -11.30 -5.85
CA ILE A 262 -4.66 -10.46 -6.15
C ILE A 262 -4.65 -10.19 -7.64
N GLU A 263 -5.68 -10.68 -8.36
CA GLU A 263 -5.65 -10.78 -9.81
C GLU A 263 -6.96 -10.27 -10.43
N TYR A 264 -6.84 -9.73 -11.66
CA TYR A 264 -7.99 -9.36 -12.46
C TYR A 264 -8.74 -10.62 -12.92
N ARG A 265 -10.02 -10.70 -12.62
CA ARG A 265 -10.96 -11.66 -13.20
C ARG A 265 -12.33 -11.05 -13.32
N ASP A 266 -12.99 -11.32 -14.45
CA ASP A 266 -14.39 -11.02 -14.71
C ASP A 266 -15.22 -12.30 -14.55
#